data_ed5f74ac11992884fc0d4cb9b6d54137
#
_entry.id   ed5f74ac11992884fc0d4cb9b6d54137
#
_cell.length_a   1.000
_cell.length_b   1.000
_cell.length_c   1.000
_cell.angle_alpha   90.00
_cell.angle_beta   90.00
_cell.angle_gamma   90.00
#
_symmetry.space_group_name_H-M   'P 1'
#
loop_
_entity.id
_entity.type
_entity.pdbx_description
1 polymer ?
#
loop_
_entity_poly.entity_id
_entity_poly.type
_entity_poly.pdbx_seq_one_letter_code
_entity_poly.pdbx_strand_id
1 'polypeptide(L)'
;MVTSGRSSTEARLLRRSYESVTTNKRREYFLYLPEGYGQDKDRLWPVLLFLHGGGERGDGLEDLDWVLQHGPLAEAWIQRRNLPFIMIGPQLPVFGMHDQVRSQA
;
A
#
# COMPACT_ATOMS: atom_id res chain seq x y z
N MET A 1 17.40 -8.97 24.15
CA MET A 1 17.73 -8.38 24.19
C MET A 1 17.65 -7.45 23.21
N VAL A 2 18.08 -6.96 22.78
CA VAL A 2 18.06 -5.98 21.91
C VAL A 2 17.15 -6.08 20.81
N THR A 3 16.26 -6.92 20.83
CA THR A 3 15.36 -7.13 19.81
C THR A 3 14.51 -5.98 19.49
N SER A 4 14.07 -5.25 20.49
CA SER A 4 13.15 -4.17 20.22
C SER A 4 13.82 -3.07 19.40
N GLY A 5 15.07 -2.85 19.63
CA GLY A 5 15.76 -1.85 18.86
C GLY A 5 15.87 -2.21 17.41
N ARG A 6 16.07 -3.50 17.13
CA ARG A 6 16.19 -3.89 15.78
C ARG A 6 14.91 -3.80 15.02
N SER A 7 13.80 -4.13 15.67
CA SER A 7 12.54 -4.10 14.97
C SER A 7 12.17 -2.69 14.53
N SER A 8 12.66 -1.68 15.20
CA SER A 8 12.31 -0.31 14.81
C SER A 8 13.08 0.13 13.56
N THR A 9 14.12 -0.60 13.15
CA THR A 9 14.88 -0.21 11.98
C THR A 9 14.50 -1.01 10.74
N GLU A 10 13.75 -2.07 10.89
CA GLU A 10 13.41 -2.89 9.76
C GLU A 10 12.27 -2.30 8.96
N ALA A 11 12.23 -2.61 7.68
CA ALA A 11 11.12 -2.19 6.85
C ALA A 11 9.84 -2.86 7.33
N ARG A 12 8.73 -2.16 7.20
CA ARG A 12 7.43 -2.66 7.65
C ARG A 12 6.38 -2.42 6.58
N LEU A 13 5.47 -3.37 6.46
CA LEU A 13 4.31 -3.20 5.59
C LEU A 13 3.07 -3.27 6.46
N LEU A 14 2.32 -2.19 6.51
CA LEU A 14 1.16 -2.08 7.36
C LEU A 14 -0.09 -1.95 6.52
N ARG A 15 -1.23 -2.36 7.09
CA ARG A 15 -2.52 -2.11 6.48
C ARG A 15 -3.20 -1.03 7.29
N ARG A 16 -3.72 -0.02 6.59
CA ARG A 16 -4.45 1.06 7.24
C ARG A 16 -5.83 1.15 6.60
N SER A 17 -6.83 1.46 7.37
CA SER A 17 -8.20 1.50 6.86
C SER A 17 -8.66 2.92 6.62
N TYR A 18 -9.60 3.06 5.72
CA TYR A 18 -10.25 4.32 5.44
C TYR A 18 -11.66 4.03 4.91
N GLU A 19 -12.50 5.04 4.94
CA GLU A 19 -13.81 4.90 4.36
C GLU A 19 -13.79 5.53 2.99
N SER A 20 -14.14 4.74 1.99
CA SER A 20 -14.14 5.21 0.62
C SER A 20 -15.35 6.08 0.35
N VAL A 21 -15.12 7.28 -0.17
CA VAL A 21 -16.21 8.15 -0.51
C VAL A 21 -16.96 7.61 -1.70
N THR A 22 -16.26 6.92 -2.58
CA THR A 22 -16.85 6.40 -3.79
C THR A 22 -17.77 5.23 -3.53
N THR A 23 -17.32 4.27 -2.74
CA THR A 23 -18.11 3.08 -2.49
C THR A 23 -18.87 3.15 -1.18
N ASN A 24 -18.53 4.11 -0.34
CA ASN A 24 -19.12 4.30 0.97
C ASN A 24 -18.89 3.09 1.84
N LYS A 25 -17.78 2.41 1.66
CA LYS A 25 -17.43 1.22 2.42
C LYS A 25 -16.03 1.36 2.98
N ARG A 26 -15.74 0.56 3.99
CA ARG A 26 -14.41 0.52 4.57
C ARG A 26 -13.49 -0.22 3.62
N ARG A 27 -12.33 0.31 3.40
CA ARG A 27 -11.29 -0.29 2.57
C ARG A 27 -9.96 -0.12 3.28
N GLU A 28 -8.95 -0.84 2.83
CA GLU A 28 -7.61 -0.73 3.39
C GLU A 28 -6.62 -0.41 2.29
N TYR A 29 -5.47 0.12 2.68
CA TYR A 29 -4.37 0.36 1.77
C TYR A 29 -3.08 -0.09 2.43
N PHE A 30 -2.06 -0.33 1.63
CA PHE A 30 -0.75 -0.67 2.17
C PHE A 30 0.04 0.59 2.46
N LEU A 31 0.71 0.57 3.61
CA LEU A 31 1.65 1.61 3.97
C LEU A 31 2.99 0.93 4.19
N TYR A 32 3.96 1.22 3.35
CA TYR A 32 5.30 0.68 3.48
C TYR A 32 6.19 1.71 4.14
N LEU A 33 6.85 1.31 5.20
CA LEU A 33 7.80 2.16 5.89
C LEU A 33 9.20 1.58 5.65
N PRO A 34 10.10 2.36 5.06
CA PRO A 34 11.41 1.81 4.69
C PRO A 34 12.29 1.53 5.89
N GLU A 35 13.33 0.78 5.65
CA GLU A 35 14.31 0.48 6.68
C GLU A 35 14.86 1.79 7.23
N GLY A 36 15.00 1.87 8.52
CA GLY A 36 15.51 3.08 9.17
C GLY A 36 14.46 4.12 9.52
N TYR A 37 13.22 3.92 9.05
CA TYR A 37 12.17 4.90 9.33
C TYR A 37 11.95 4.98 10.84
N GLY A 38 11.93 6.19 11.33
CA GLY A 38 11.66 6.42 12.75
C GLY A 38 12.89 6.51 13.63
N GLN A 39 14.06 6.20 13.08
CA GLN A 39 15.28 6.30 13.89
C GLN A 39 15.71 7.72 14.10
N ASP A 40 15.58 8.56 13.09
CA ASP A 40 15.97 9.95 13.16
C ASP A 40 14.74 10.78 12.94
N LYS A 41 14.26 11.43 13.96
CA LYS A 41 13.02 12.20 13.89
C LYS A 41 13.10 13.36 12.94
N ASP A 42 14.30 13.84 12.68
CA ASP A 42 14.45 14.98 11.81
C ASP A 42 14.60 14.60 10.36
N ARG A 43 14.72 13.32 10.07
CA ARG A 43 14.89 12.87 8.71
C ARG A 43 13.58 12.94 7.94
N LEU A 44 13.60 13.55 6.77
CA LEU A 44 12.44 13.59 5.89
C LEU A 44 12.55 12.46 4.89
N TRP A 45 11.43 11.79 4.64
CA TRP A 45 11.40 10.67 3.71
C TRP A 45 10.51 11.02 2.53
N PRO A 46 10.94 10.69 1.33
CA PRO A 46 10.04 10.87 0.18
C PRO A 46 8.87 9.91 0.26
N VAL A 47 7.74 10.32 -0.26
CA VAL A 47 6.53 9.51 -0.26
C VAL A 47 6.16 9.18 -1.70
N LEU A 48 5.98 7.89 -1.97
CA LEU A 48 5.59 7.42 -3.29
C LEU A 48 4.18 6.88 -3.22
N LEU A 49 3.28 7.40 -4.04
CA LEU A 49 1.95 6.85 -4.15
C LEU A 49 1.96 5.87 -5.33
N PHE A 50 1.72 4.60 -5.03
CA PHE A 50 1.73 3.57 -6.06
C PHE A 50 0.30 3.25 -6.47
N LEU A 51 0.01 3.43 -7.75
CA LEU A 51 -1.28 3.08 -8.32
C LEU A 51 -1.09 1.86 -9.21
N HIS A 52 -1.72 0.77 -8.83
CA HIS A 52 -1.54 -0.53 -9.47
C HIS A 52 -2.15 -0.60 -10.86
N GLY A 53 -1.86 -1.67 -11.57
CA GLY A 53 -2.45 -1.91 -12.87
C GLY A 53 -3.89 -2.41 -12.77
N GLY A 54 -4.53 -2.55 -13.91
CA GLY A 54 -5.94 -2.93 -13.95
C GLY A 54 -6.23 -4.30 -13.40
N GLY A 55 -5.28 -5.21 -13.52
CA GLY A 55 -5.50 -6.56 -13.05
C GLY A 55 -5.44 -6.74 -11.54
N GLU A 56 -5.04 -5.71 -10.80
CA GLU A 56 -4.92 -5.80 -9.36
C GLU A 56 -6.07 -5.12 -8.63
N ARG A 57 -7.14 -4.77 -9.32
CA ARG A 57 -8.30 -4.15 -8.70
C ARG A 57 -8.99 -5.14 -7.77
N GLY A 58 -9.64 -4.66 -6.77
CA GLY A 58 -10.35 -5.53 -5.84
C GLY A 58 -11.09 -4.77 -4.76
N ASP A 59 -11.49 -5.47 -3.72
CA ASP A 59 -12.35 -4.94 -2.67
C ASP A 59 -11.60 -4.09 -1.64
N GLY A 60 -10.30 -4.03 -1.72
CA GLY A 60 -9.53 -3.24 -0.78
C GLY A 60 -9.43 -3.87 0.59
N LEU A 61 -9.81 -5.12 0.72
CA LEU A 61 -9.75 -5.87 1.97
C LEU A 61 -9.05 -7.20 1.71
N GLU A 62 -9.79 -8.23 1.39
CA GLU A 62 -9.18 -9.54 1.14
C GLU A 62 -8.36 -9.52 -0.14
N ASP A 63 -8.79 -8.75 -1.10
CA ASP A 63 -8.10 -8.69 -2.38
C ASP A 63 -6.88 -7.78 -2.35
N LEU A 64 -6.66 -7.07 -1.25
CA LEU A 64 -5.62 -6.05 -1.22
C LEU A 64 -4.25 -6.62 -1.55
N ASP A 65 -4.00 -7.87 -1.20
CA ASP A 65 -2.70 -8.47 -1.47
C ASP A 65 -2.37 -8.52 -2.96
N TRP A 66 -3.35 -8.40 -3.83
CA TRP A 66 -3.08 -8.39 -5.27
C TRP A 66 -2.22 -7.20 -5.66
N VAL A 67 -2.24 -6.13 -4.88
CA VAL A 67 -1.45 -4.94 -5.15
C VAL A 67 0.05 -5.25 -4.99
N LEU A 68 0.38 -6.33 -4.31
CA LEU A 68 1.76 -6.71 -4.10
C LEU A 68 2.33 -7.58 -5.23
N GLN A 69 1.59 -7.77 -6.30
CA GLN A 69 2.05 -8.63 -7.37
C GLN A 69 3.08 -7.97 -8.28
N HIS A 70 2.97 -6.69 -8.46
CA HIS A 70 3.84 -5.95 -9.37
C HIS A 70 4.17 -4.58 -8.82
N GLY A 71 5.19 -3.98 -9.34
CA GLY A 71 5.52 -2.59 -9.04
C GLY A 71 6.39 -2.42 -7.81
N PRO A 72 6.54 -1.19 -7.37
CA PRO A 72 7.49 -0.88 -6.30
C PRO A 72 7.18 -1.52 -4.96
N LEU A 73 5.90 -1.75 -4.65
CA LEU A 73 5.58 -2.45 -3.40
C LEU A 73 6.02 -3.90 -3.47
N ALA A 74 5.85 -4.55 -4.61
CA ALA A 74 6.33 -5.91 -4.79
C ALA A 74 7.84 -5.94 -4.67
N GLU A 75 8.49 -4.97 -5.27
CA GLU A 75 9.93 -4.89 -5.24
C GLU A 75 10.44 -4.69 -3.82
N ALA A 76 9.83 -3.80 -3.07
CA ALA A 76 10.29 -3.49 -1.73
C ALA A 76 9.97 -4.60 -0.73
N TRP A 77 8.76 -5.15 -0.83
CA TRP A 77 8.31 -6.08 0.21
C TRP A 77 8.47 -7.53 -0.15
N ILE A 78 8.09 -7.93 -1.34
CA ILE A 78 8.20 -9.33 -1.73
C ILE A 78 9.65 -9.67 -2.07
N GLN A 79 10.30 -8.83 -2.85
CA GLN A 79 11.67 -9.05 -3.28
C GLN A 79 12.69 -8.52 -2.29
N ARG A 80 12.21 -7.81 -1.28
CA ARG A 80 13.06 -7.30 -0.19
C ARG A 80 14.18 -6.38 -0.63
N ARG A 81 13.90 -5.55 -1.60
CA ARG A 81 14.84 -4.53 -2.00
C ARG A 81 14.61 -3.31 -1.12
N ASN A 82 15.65 -2.73 -0.62
CA ASN A 82 15.54 -1.60 0.28
C ASN A 82 15.25 -0.32 -0.47
N LEU A 83 14.01 -0.06 -0.75
CA LEU A 83 13.63 1.19 -1.41
C LEU A 83 13.48 2.27 -0.35
N PRO A 84 14.16 3.39 -0.53
CA PRO A 84 14.19 4.42 0.52
C PRO A 84 13.02 5.40 0.44
N PHE A 85 11.81 4.89 0.32
CA PHE A 85 10.62 5.70 0.25
C PHE A 85 9.56 5.19 1.19
N ILE A 86 8.74 6.08 1.72
CA ILE A 86 7.46 5.69 2.29
C ILE A 86 6.56 5.43 1.09
N MET A 87 5.83 4.33 1.07
CA MET A 87 4.93 4.06 -0.06
C MET A 87 3.52 3.87 0.41
N ILE A 88 2.58 4.41 -0.33
CA ILE A 88 1.15 4.26 -0.08
C ILE A 88 0.57 3.54 -1.28
N GLY A 89 -0.04 2.39 -1.05
CA GLY A 89 -0.58 1.57 -2.13
C GLY A 89 -2.02 1.18 -1.90
N PRO A 90 -2.96 1.98 -2.41
CA PRO A 90 -4.38 1.62 -2.31
C PRO A 90 -4.76 0.66 -3.43
N GLN A 91 -5.92 0.04 -3.31
CA GLN A 91 -6.46 -0.82 -4.34
C GLN A 91 -7.76 -0.21 -4.89
N LEU A 92 -7.83 -0.05 -6.18
CA LEU A 92 -9.02 0.51 -6.81
C LEU A 92 -10.09 -0.57 -6.95
N PRO A 93 -11.36 -0.19 -6.86
CA PRO A 93 -12.44 -1.15 -6.96
C PRO A 93 -12.59 -1.69 -8.37
N VAL A 94 -13.02 -2.92 -8.46
CA VAL A 94 -13.23 -3.57 -9.73
C VAL A 94 -14.28 -2.86 -10.51
N PHE A 95 -15.33 -2.54 -9.83
CA PHE A 95 -16.43 -2.09 -10.47
C PHE A 95 -16.58 -0.74 -10.61
N GLY A 96 -15.85 0.16 -10.07
CA GLY A 96 -16.03 1.52 -10.13
C GLY A 96 -16.30 1.93 -11.55
N MET A 97 -15.42 1.51 -12.46
CA MET A 97 -15.58 1.86 -13.76
C MET A 97 -16.56 1.05 -14.45
N HIS A 98 -16.59 -0.20 -14.16
CA HIS A 98 -17.47 -1.07 -14.77
C HIS A 98 -18.89 -0.73 -14.52
N ASP A 99 -19.23 -0.38 -13.32
CA ASP A 99 -20.56 -0.04 -12.98
C ASP A 99 -21.03 1.17 -13.74
N GLN A 100 -20.16 2.11 -13.93
CA GLN A 100 -20.53 3.29 -14.65
C GLN A 100 -20.78 2.99 -16.10
N VAL A 101 -19.99 2.14 -16.68
CA VAL A 101 -20.17 1.80 -18.05
C VAL A 101 -21.49 1.10 -18.24
N ARG A 102 -21.79 0.18 -17.33
CA ARG A 102 -23.04 -0.53 -17.46
C ARG A 102 -24.23 0.36 -17.26
N SER A 103 -24.15 1.27 -16.35
CA SER A 103 -25.29 2.12 -16.12
C SER A 103 -25.51 3.07 -17.26
N GLN A 104 -24.51 3.29 -18.07
CA GLN A 104 -24.68 4.14 -19.20
C GLN A 104 -25.17 3.38 -20.40
N ALA A 105 -25.02 2.11 -20.37
CA ALA A 105 -25.48 1.30 -21.45
C ALA A 105 -26.96 1.07 -21.33
#